data_d3219546ff035d13917f065bd17a92f5
#
_entry.id   d3219546ff035d13917f065bd17a92f5
#
_cell.length_a   1.000
_cell.length_b   1.000
_cell.length_c   1.000
_cell.angle_alpha   90.00
_cell.angle_beta   90.00
_cell.angle_gamma   90.00
#
_symmetry.space_group_name_H-M   'P 1'
#
loop_
_entity.id
_entity.type
_entity.pdbx_description
1 polymer ?
#
loop_
_entity_poly.entity_id
_entity_poly.type
_entity_poly.pdbx_seq_one_letter_code
_entity_poly.pdbx_strand_id
1 'polypeptide(L)'
;MVHRILVLGGGLPAYFDSSEEHKRDVFLPAFRAMLAHWETMGAHVVASFCDDVLQVGPAEPGRWTWYLVFEIDDLDVAAAMMNRVRTEVEGVRLDRYVRFEIRVGRPFWAREEEPA
;
A
#
# COMPACT_ATOMS: atom_id res chain seq x y z
N MET A 1 -4.71 0.70 -21.39
CA MET A 1 -3.96 1.86 -20.87
C MET A 1 -3.39 1.50 -19.52
N VAL A 2 -2.13 1.80 -19.32
CA VAL A 2 -1.49 1.59 -18.02
C VAL A 2 -1.87 2.71 -17.07
N HIS A 3 -2.31 2.35 -15.88
CA HIS A 3 -2.57 3.29 -14.80
C HIS A 3 -1.52 3.12 -13.71
N ARG A 4 -1.25 4.19 -12.98
CA ARG A 4 -0.40 4.14 -11.81
C ARG A 4 -1.22 4.25 -10.54
N ILE A 5 -0.85 3.43 -9.57
CA ILE A 5 -1.48 3.41 -8.26
C ILE A 5 -0.47 3.82 -7.22
N LEU A 6 -0.87 4.77 -6.37
CA LEU A 6 -0.16 5.07 -5.13
C LEU A 6 -0.95 4.47 -3.99
N VAL A 7 -0.32 3.55 -3.26
CA VAL A 7 -0.85 3.02 -2.01
C VAL A 7 -0.13 3.70 -0.87
N LEU A 8 -0.90 4.36 -0.01
CA LEU A 8 -0.38 5.00 1.19
C LEU A 8 -0.78 4.15 2.39
N GLY A 9 0.14 3.99 3.32
CA GLY A 9 -0.12 3.24 4.53
C GLY A 9 0.40 3.90 5.78
N GLY A 10 -0.27 3.63 6.87
CA GLY A 10 0.13 4.09 8.19
C GLY A 10 -0.41 3.17 9.27
N GLY A 11 0.34 3.01 10.36
CA GLY A 11 -0.06 2.14 11.46
C GLY A 11 -1.27 2.68 12.22
N LEU A 12 -2.15 1.79 12.63
CA LEU A 12 -3.24 2.05 13.55
C LEU A 12 -2.85 1.62 14.97
N PRO A 13 -3.56 2.05 16.01
CA PRO A 13 -3.25 1.67 17.39
C PRO A 13 -3.08 0.16 17.58
N ALA A 14 -3.91 -0.66 16.95
CA ALA A 14 -3.80 -2.11 17.07
C ALA A 14 -2.45 -2.67 16.60
N TYR A 15 -1.81 -2.02 15.61
CA TYR A 15 -0.46 -2.40 15.20
C TYR A 15 0.55 -2.05 16.29
N PHE A 16 0.53 -0.79 16.75
CA PHE A 16 1.52 -0.31 17.72
C PHE A 16 1.37 -1.00 19.08
N ASP A 17 0.15 -1.36 19.45
CA ASP A 17 -0.13 -2.05 20.72
C ASP A 17 0.20 -3.55 20.67
N SER A 18 0.45 -4.10 19.47
CA SER A 18 0.81 -5.50 19.31
C SER A 18 2.21 -5.77 19.88
N SER A 19 2.43 -6.99 20.36
CA SER A 19 3.77 -7.43 20.75
C SER A 19 4.68 -7.55 19.53
N GLU A 20 6.00 -7.49 19.74
CA GLU A 20 6.96 -7.71 18.65
C GLU A 20 6.81 -9.10 18.04
N GLU A 21 6.49 -10.09 18.86
CA GLU A 21 6.22 -11.45 18.39
C GLU A 21 5.01 -11.50 17.47
N HIS A 22 3.91 -10.83 17.83
CA HIS A 22 2.71 -10.76 17.00
C HIS A 22 2.97 -10.07 15.67
N LYS A 23 3.70 -8.96 15.70
CA LYS A 23 4.08 -8.23 14.48
C LYS A 23 4.88 -9.12 13.53
N ARG A 24 5.85 -9.87 14.07
CA ARG A 24 6.73 -10.73 13.28
C ARG A 24 6.02 -11.99 12.78
N ASP A 25 5.24 -12.64 13.62
CA ASP A 25 4.73 -13.98 13.35
C ASP A 25 3.31 -13.99 12.78
N VAL A 26 2.54 -12.92 12.97
CA VAL A 26 1.15 -12.81 12.51
C VAL A 26 0.98 -11.71 11.49
N PHE A 27 1.33 -10.46 11.84
CA PHE A 27 1.09 -9.32 10.96
C PHE A 27 1.94 -9.36 9.69
N LEU A 28 3.25 -9.49 9.84
CA LEU A 28 4.17 -9.39 8.70
C LEU A 28 3.94 -10.48 7.66
N PRO A 29 3.76 -11.77 8.04
CA PRO A 29 3.42 -12.79 7.05
C PRO A 29 2.11 -12.49 6.33
N ALA A 30 1.08 -12.01 7.04
CA ALA A 30 -0.21 -11.65 6.43
C ALA A 30 -0.06 -10.49 5.45
N PHE A 31 0.75 -9.48 5.80
CA PHE A 31 1.02 -8.34 4.93
C PHE A 31 1.75 -8.77 3.65
N ARG A 32 2.75 -9.62 3.79
CA ARG A 32 3.49 -10.16 2.63
C ARG A 32 2.61 -11.03 1.74
N ALA A 33 1.70 -11.79 2.33
CA ALA A 33 0.72 -12.58 1.57
C ALA A 33 -0.23 -11.68 0.77
N MET A 34 -0.63 -10.55 1.33
CA MET A 34 -1.43 -9.54 0.63
C MET A 34 -0.68 -8.97 -0.56
N LEU A 35 0.59 -8.61 -0.40
CA LEU A 35 1.40 -8.08 -1.50
C LEU A 35 1.54 -9.11 -2.63
N ALA A 36 1.77 -10.36 -2.29
CA ALA A 36 1.85 -11.45 -3.27
C ALA A 36 0.51 -11.64 -3.99
N HIS A 37 -0.60 -11.56 -3.28
CA HIS A 37 -1.94 -11.67 -3.86
C HIS A 37 -2.22 -10.51 -4.82
N TRP A 38 -1.85 -9.28 -4.45
CA TRP A 38 -1.98 -8.12 -5.33
C TRP A 38 -1.22 -8.31 -6.64
N GLU A 39 -0.02 -8.89 -6.57
CA GLU A 39 0.75 -9.19 -7.77
C GLU A 39 0.02 -10.17 -8.68
N THR A 40 -0.60 -11.20 -8.12
CA THR A 40 -1.40 -12.15 -8.92
C THR A 40 -2.64 -11.52 -9.56
N MET A 41 -3.14 -10.42 -9.01
CA MET A 41 -4.25 -9.65 -9.59
C MET A 41 -3.81 -8.77 -10.77
N GLY A 42 -2.51 -8.60 -10.99
CA GLY A 42 -1.97 -7.74 -12.02
C GLY A 42 -1.45 -6.39 -11.52
N ALA A 43 -1.25 -6.24 -10.22
CA ALA A 43 -0.62 -5.04 -9.65
C ALA A 43 0.90 -5.25 -9.60
N HIS A 44 1.61 -4.59 -10.52
CA HIS A 44 3.07 -4.71 -10.62
C HIS A 44 3.75 -3.58 -9.87
N VAL A 45 4.55 -3.92 -8.88
CA VAL A 45 5.25 -2.92 -8.06
C VAL A 45 6.32 -2.21 -8.89
N VAL A 46 6.33 -0.89 -8.82
CA VAL A 46 7.33 -0.03 -9.49
C VAL A 46 8.32 0.51 -8.48
N ALA A 47 7.83 0.91 -7.30
CA ALA A 47 8.66 1.48 -6.25
C ALA A 47 7.98 1.32 -4.89
N SER A 48 8.78 1.36 -3.84
CA SER A 48 8.28 1.32 -2.47
C SER A 48 9.27 2.01 -1.54
N PHE A 49 8.76 2.70 -0.53
CA PHE A 49 9.63 3.32 0.47
C PHE A 49 8.86 3.68 1.74
N CYS A 50 9.61 3.86 2.84
CA CYS A 50 9.12 4.48 4.06
C CYS A 50 9.66 5.91 4.12
N ASP A 51 8.97 6.81 4.81
CA ASP A 51 9.37 8.22 4.90
C ASP A 51 10.10 8.54 6.21
N ASP A 52 10.89 7.60 6.71
CA ASP A 52 11.52 7.66 8.01
C ASP A 52 12.95 8.23 8.01
N VAL A 53 13.43 8.75 6.88
CA VAL A 53 14.78 9.30 6.78
C VAL A 53 14.79 10.82 6.94
N LEU A 54 14.00 11.54 6.15
CA LEU A 54 14.00 12.99 6.14
C LEU A 54 12.70 13.50 5.53
N GLN A 55 12.13 14.54 6.14
CA GLN A 55 11.01 15.26 5.57
C GLN A 55 11.42 16.72 5.36
N VAL A 56 11.15 17.23 4.16
CA VAL A 56 11.46 18.61 3.76
C VAL A 56 10.18 19.28 3.30
N GLY A 57 9.99 20.53 3.71
CA GLY A 57 8.79 21.28 3.39
C GLY A 57 7.80 21.29 4.56
N PRO A 58 6.61 21.88 4.38
CA PRO A 58 5.59 21.88 5.44
C PRO A 58 5.20 20.47 5.82
N ALA A 59 5.36 20.15 7.10
CA ALA A 59 5.07 18.82 7.63
C ALA A 59 3.69 18.80 8.27
N GLU A 60 2.86 17.85 7.82
CA GLU A 60 1.68 17.45 8.57
C GLU A 60 2.02 16.27 9.48
N PRO A 61 1.35 16.11 10.64
CA PRO A 61 1.55 14.93 11.47
C PRO A 61 1.38 13.65 10.65
N GLY A 62 2.30 12.73 10.81
CA GLY A 62 2.43 11.54 9.98
C GLY A 62 1.24 10.60 10.03
N ARG A 63 0.27 10.83 9.19
CA ARG A 63 -0.83 9.91 8.95
C ARG A 63 -0.39 8.73 8.08
N TRP A 64 0.47 9.02 7.12
CA TRP A 64 1.03 8.07 6.18
C TRP A 64 2.52 7.96 6.45
N THR A 65 3.06 6.76 6.46
CA THR A 65 4.47 6.50 6.79
C THR A 65 5.17 5.64 5.76
N TRP A 66 4.42 4.94 4.91
CA TRP A 66 5.02 4.16 3.83
C TRP A 66 4.16 4.24 2.58
N TYR A 67 4.81 3.99 1.45
CA TYR A 67 4.24 4.22 0.13
C TYR A 67 4.65 3.11 -0.82
N LEU A 68 3.69 2.64 -1.62
CA LEU A 68 3.92 1.66 -2.67
C LEU A 68 3.36 2.23 -3.97
N VAL A 69 4.12 2.10 -5.05
CA VAL A 69 3.68 2.51 -6.37
C VAL A 69 3.57 1.28 -7.26
N PHE A 70 2.41 1.13 -7.87
CA PHE A 70 2.14 0.01 -8.78
C PHE A 70 1.71 0.50 -10.14
N GLU A 71 1.79 -0.40 -11.13
CA GLU A 71 1.14 -0.24 -12.43
C GLU A 71 0.08 -1.31 -12.58
N ILE A 72 -1.07 -0.93 -13.15
CA ILE A 72 -2.19 -1.83 -13.46
C ILE A 72 -2.74 -1.49 -14.83
N ASP A 73 -3.32 -2.48 -15.51
CA ASP A 73 -3.99 -2.28 -16.79
C ASP A 73 -5.50 -2.08 -16.65
N ASP A 74 -6.09 -2.67 -15.61
CA ASP A 74 -7.53 -2.67 -15.38
C ASP A 74 -7.83 -1.97 -14.05
N LEU A 75 -8.70 -0.96 -14.08
CA LEU A 75 -9.09 -0.22 -12.88
C LEU A 75 -9.78 -1.09 -11.83
N ASP A 76 -10.40 -2.19 -12.24
CA ASP A 76 -11.03 -3.12 -11.29
C ASP A 76 -10.01 -3.74 -10.34
N VAL A 77 -8.74 -3.79 -10.72
CA VAL A 77 -7.67 -4.28 -9.86
C VAL A 77 -7.53 -3.41 -8.61
N ALA A 78 -7.67 -2.09 -8.74
CA ALA A 78 -7.58 -1.19 -7.59
C ALA A 78 -8.65 -1.49 -6.54
N ALA A 79 -9.89 -1.71 -6.98
CA ALA A 79 -10.98 -2.09 -6.07
C ALA A 79 -10.72 -3.46 -5.44
N ALA A 80 -10.23 -4.41 -6.21
CA ALA A 80 -9.91 -5.76 -5.72
C ALA A 80 -8.78 -5.72 -4.68
N MET A 81 -7.78 -4.86 -4.88
CA MET A 81 -6.70 -4.65 -3.91
C MET A 81 -7.25 -4.18 -2.56
N MET A 82 -8.14 -3.19 -2.57
CA MET A 82 -8.74 -2.69 -1.33
C MET A 82 -9.66 -3.73 -0.68
N ASN A 83 -10.42 -4.46 -1.46
CA ASN A 83 -11.26 -5.55 -0.93
C ASN A 83 -10.42 -6.63 -0.25
N ARG A 84 -9.25 -6.94 -0.79
CA ARG A 84 -8.33 -7.90 -0.15
C ARG A 84 -7.89 -7.43 1.24
N VAL A 85 -7.61 -6.13 1.39
CA VAL A 85 -7.20 -5.55 2.68
C VAL A 85 -8.32 -5.68 3.73
N ARG A 86 -9.56 -5.55 3.30
CA ARG A 86 -10.75 -5.59 4.16
C ARG A 86 -11.25 -7.01 4.44
N THR A 87 -10.67 -7.99 3.77
CA THR A 87 -11.10 -9.38 3.89
C THR A 87 -10.24 -10.10 4.93
N GLU A 88 -10.89 -10.83 5.83
CA GLU A 88 -10.17 -11.68 6.77
C GLU A 88 -9.60 -12.88 6.03
N VAL A 89 -8.29 -13.08 6.15
CA VAL A 89 -7.58 -14.23 5.60
C VAL A 89 -6.77 -14.86 6.71
N GLU A 90 -7.00 -16.14 6.95
CA GLU A 90 -6.33 -16.90 8.02
C GLU A 90 -6.40 -16.21 9.39
N GLY A 91 -7.57 -15.64 9.68
CA GLY A 91 -7.83 -14.97 10.95
C GLY A 91 -7.31 -13.55 11.05
N VAL A 92 -6.72 -13.00 9.98
CA VAL A 92 -6.14 -11.65 9.99
C VAL A 92 -6.87 -10.73 9.02
N ARG A 93 -7.21 -9.55 9.51
CA ARG A 93 -7.78 -8.46 8.73
C ARG A 93 -6.85 -7.27 8.80
N LEU A 94 -6.15 -6.99 7.71
CA LEU A 94 -5.07 -6.00 7.70
C LEU A 94 -5.54 -4.57 7.93
N ASP A 95 -6.76 -4.22 7.54
CA ASP A 95 -7.31 -2.88 7.76
C ASP A 95 -7.56 -2.56 9.25
N ARG A 96 -7.43 -3.53 10.13
CA ARG A 96 -7.47 -3.32 11.58
C ARG A 96 -6.12 -2.84 12.14
N TYR A 97 -5.04 -3.15 11.43
CA TYR A 97 -3.67 -2.84 11.86
C TYR A 97 -3.09 -1.65 11.14
N VAL A 98 -3.50 -1.43 9.89
CA VAL A 98 -2.92 -0.43 9.00
C VAL A 98 -4.04 0.34 8.31
N ARG A 99 -3.86 1.67 8.28
CA ARG A 99 -4.67 2.53 7.45
C ARG A 99 -4.14 2.44 6.03
N PHE A 100 -5.03 2.20 5.07
CA PHE A 100 -4.71 2.14 3.66
C PHE A 100 -5.49 3.20 2.89
N GLU A 101 -4.84 3.82 1.91
CA GLU A 101 -5.50 4.62 0.90
C GLU A 101 -4.90 4.28 -0.45
N ILE A 102 -5.74 4.17 -1.47
CA ILE A 102 -5.32 3.87 -2.82
C ILE A 102 -5.76 5.01 -3.72
N ARG A 103 -4.80 5.59 -4.44
CA ARG A 103 -5.05 6.63 -5.44
C ARG A 103 -4.60 6.13 -6.80
N VAL A 104 -5.46 6.29 -7.79
CA VAL A 104 -5.18 5.82 -9.14
C VAL A 104 -5.14 7.00 -10.09
N GLY A 105 -4.13 7.03 -10.91
CA GLY A 105 -3.97 8.06 -11.91
C GLY A 105 -3.21 7.56 -13.13
N ARG A 106 -2.85 8.50 -13.98
CA ARG A 106 -2.01 8.28 -15.15
C ARG A 106 -0.63 8.88 -14.87
N PRO A 107 0.38 8.56 -15.70
CA PRO A 107 1.69 9.22 -15.59
C PRO A 107 1.54 10.74 -15.55
N PHE A 108 2.41 11.41 -14.81
CA PHE A 108 2.31 12.85 -14.61
C PHE A 108 2.41 13.56 -15.96
N TRP A 109 1.36 14.27 -16.33
CA TRP A 109 1.22 14.93 -17.63
C TRP A 109 2.33 15.95 -17.94
N ALA A 110 2.92 16.56 -16.92
CA ALA A 110 3.96 17.55 -17.11
C ALA A 110 5.35 16.95 -17.44
N ARG A 111 5.47 15.62 -17.39
CA ARG A 111 6.68 14.90 -17.81
C ARG A 111 6.47 14.32 -19.19
N GLU A 112 6.58 15.15 -20.20
CA GLU A 112 6.26 14.78 -21.59
C GLU A 112 7.17 13.70 -22.17
N GLU A 113 8.42 13.61 -21.70
CA GLU A 113 9.37 12.60 -22.13
C GLU A 113 9.09 11.23 -21.50
N GLU A 114 8.17 11.15 -20.56
CA GLU A 114 7.80 9.88 -19.93
C GLU A 114 6.99 9.05 -20.92
N PRO A 115 7.37 7.78 -21.16
CA PRO A 115 6.61 6.89 -22.05
C PRO A 115 5.19 6.74 -21.55
N ALA A 116 4.26 6.83 -22.48
CA ALA A 116 2.84 6.63 -22.20
C ALA A 116 2.55 5.18 -21.79
#